data_40c6fafb829e23b471942b20107bcf2a
#
_entry.id   40c6fafb829e23b471942b20107bcf2a
#
_cell.length_a   1.000
_cell.length_b   1.000
_cell.length_c   1.000
_cell.angle_alpha   90.00
_cell.angle_beta   90.00
_cell.angle_gamma   90.00
#
_symmetry.space_group_name_H-M   'P 1'
#
loop_
_entity.id
_entity.type
_entity.pdbx_description
1 polymer ?
#
loop_
_entity_poly.entity_id
_entity_poly.type
_entity_poly.pdbx_seq_one_letter_code
_entity_poly.pdbx_strand_id
1 'polypeptide(L)'
;ILCNGKYKIEQVLGQGGFGITYLAKQKVSVAGALGTIDAEIEVTIKEFFMKELCNRDEASSMVTVPSTGSAELVEKFRQKFVKEAKNISKLTHPHIIKVLDVFEENGTAYYVMEYINGGSLSDLIEKKGSLSEDETLKYTRQIASALQYIHAHNMNHLDVKPGNVLLRQNGDVVLIDFG
;
A
#
# COMPACT_ATOMS: atom_id res chain seq x y z
N ILE A 1 10.75 1.82 13.83
CA ILE A 1 10.83 3.24 13.45
C ILE A 1 11.56 3.32 12.12
N LEU A 2 11.02 4.03 11.15
CA LEU A 2 11.58 4.18 9.80
C LEU A 2 11.78 5.67 9.47
N CYS A 3 12.66 5.95 8.49
CA CYS A 3 12.98 7.30 8.02
C CYS A 3 13.31 8.27 9.15
N ASN A 4 14.31 7.95 9.98
CA ASN A 4 14.77 8.80 11.08
C ASN A 4 13.63 9.26 12.02
N GLY A 5 12.67 8.39 12.29
CA GLY A 5 11.57 8.69 13.20
C GLY A 5 10.31 9.27 12.56
N LYS A 6 10.31 9.48 11.24
CA LYS A 6 9.13 9.97 10.50
C LYS A 6 7.95 9.00 10.59
N TYR A 7 8.22 7.69 10.56
CA TYR A 7 7.21 6.64 10.62
C TYR A 7 7.44 5.71 11.82
N LYS A 8 6.39 5.47 12.58
CA LYS A 8 6.37 4.50 13.67
C LYS A 8 5.44 3.36 13.32
N ILE A 9 5.99 2.16 13.12
CA ILE A 9 5.21 0.93 12.92
C ILE A 9 4.41 0.63 14.18
N GLU A 10 3.10 0.39 14.02
CA GLU A 10 2.20 0.03 15.12
C GLU A 10 1.87 -1.47 15.08
N GLN A 11 1.49 -1.98 13.91
CA GLN A 11 1.13 -3.41 13.77
C GLN A 11 1.27 -3.89 12.32
N VAL A 12 1.35 -5.20 12.16
CA VAL A 12 1.26 -5.86 10.85
C VAL A 12 -0.21 -5.98 10.46
N LEU A 13 -0.58 -5.49 9.27
CA LEU A 13 -1.91 -5.63 8.71
C LEU A 13 -2.03 -6.90 7.84
N GLY A 14 -0.94 -7.31 7.21
CA GLY A 14 -0.92 -8.50 6.38
C GLY A 14 0.48 -8.85 5.89
N GLN A 15 0.66 -10.10 5.49
CA GLN A 15 1.90 -10.59 4.90
C GLN A 15 1.58 -11.51 3.73
N GLY A 16 2.18 -11.22 2.58
CA GLY A 16 2.11 -12.02 1.36
C GLY A 16 3.47 -12.59 0.97
N GLY A 17 3.53 -13.28 -0.18
CA GLY A 17 4.77 -13.87 -0.70
C GLY A 17 5.85 -12.83 -1.03
N PHE A 18 5.47 -11.62 -1.38
CA PHE A 18 6.37 -10.55 -1.86
C PHE A 18 6.44 -9.33 -0.95
N GLY A 19 5.72 -9.30 0.16
CA GLY A 19 5.75 -8.13 1.02
C GLY A 19 4.98 -8.26 2.31
N ILE A 20 5.24 -7.28 3.19
CA ILE A 20 4.58 -7.13 4.47
C ILE A 20 3.92 -5.75 4.49
N THR A 21 2.68 -5.70 4.95
CA THR A 21 1.90 -4.46 5.06
C THR A 21 1.71 -4.11 6.54
N TYR A 22 2.01 -2.88 6.89
CA TYR A 22 1.95 -2.36 8.26
C TYR A 22 0.98 -1.19 8.38
N LEU A 23 0.31 -1.09 9.52
CA LEU A 23 -0.22 0.17 10.03
C LEU A 23 0.92 0.93 10.70
N ALA A 24 1.07 2.19 10.39
CA ALA A 24 2.07 3.06 10.99
C ALA A 24 1.49 4.45 11.27
N LYS A 25 2.15 5.18 12.16
CA LYS A 25 1.91 6.60 12.41
C LYS A 25 3.00 7.43 11.77
N GLN A 26 2.60 8.44 11.05
CA GLN A 26 3.47 9.46 10.46
C GLN A 26 3.38 10.73 11.28
N LYS A 27 4.52 11.26 11.72
CA LYS A 27 4.60 12.60 12.30
C LYS A 27 4.52 13.64 11.19
N VAL A 28 3.59 14.57 11.32
CA VAL A 28 3.40 15.68 10.40
C VAL A 28 3.41 16.99 11.20
N SER A 29 4.08 17.99 10.65
CA SER A 29 4.09 19.34 11.23
C SER A 29 3.29 20.26 10.32
N VAL A 30 2.21 20.80 10.83
CA VAL A 30 1.31 21.72 10.11
C VAL A 30 1.58 23.15 10.55
N ALA A 31 2.07 23.96 9.63
CA ALA A 31 2.25 25.40 9.88
C ALA A 31 0.89 26.11 9.89
N GLY A 32 0.58 26.77 10.99
CA GLY A 32 -0.61 27.61 11.16
C GLY A 32 -0.25 29.06 11.47
N ALA A 33 -1.23 29.94 11.48
CA ALA A 33 -1.04 31.39 11.77
C ALA A 33 -0.47 31.66 13.17
N LEU A 34 -0.65 30.74 14.11
CA LEU A 34 -0.20 30.84 15.51
C LEU A 34 1.02 29.95 15.85
N GLY A 35 1.67 29.38 14.84
CA GLY A 35 2.82 28.49 15.01
C GLY A 35 2.65 27.13 14.33
N THR A 36 3.59 26.22 14.58
CA THR A 36 3.57 24.86 14.04
C THR A 36 2.87 23.93 15.02
N ILE A 37 1.95 23.12 14.52
CA ILE A 37 1.28 22.05 15.29
C ILE A 37 1.81 20.73 14.79
N ASP A 38 2.34 19.92 15.70
CA ASP A 38 2.72 18.54 15.41
C ASP A 38 1.51 17.63 15.59
N ALA A 39 1.25 16.80 14.59
CA ALA A 39 0.19 15.81 14.61
C ALA A 39 0.73 14.44 14.17
N GLU A 40 -0.01 13.39 14.48
CA GLU A 40 0.23 12.05 13.98
C GLU A 40 -0.94 11.63 13.10
N ILE A 41 -0.65 11.13 11.92
CA ILE A 41 -1.64 10.56 11.01
C ILE A 41 -1.36 9.08 10.79
N GLU A 42 -2.42 8.30 10.64
CA GLU A 42 -2.29 6.89 10.27
C GLU A 42 -1.98 6.75 8.79
N VAL A 43 -1.02 5.88 8.49
CA VAL A 43 -0.60 5.52 7.14
C VAL A 43 -0.43 4.01 7.02
N THR A 44 -0.52 3.51 5.83
CA THR A 44 -0.15 2.13 5.52
C THR A 44 1.23 2.12 4.89
N ILE A 45 2.11 1.25 5.37
CA ILE A 45 3.44 1.04 4.80
C ILE A 45 3.52 -0.37 4.24
N LYS A 46 3.90 -0.49 2.98
CA LYS A 46 4.19 -1.77 2.35
C LYS A 46 5.69 -1.92 2.20
N GLU A 47 6.23 -3.02 2.71
CA GLU A 47 7.63 -3.40 2.64
C GLU A 47 7.82 -4.49 1.61
N PHE A 48 8.83 -4.37 0.77
CA PHE A 48 9.27 -5.45 -0.08
C PHE A 48 9.96 -6.54 0.76
N PHE A 49 9.40 -7.75 0.80
CA PHE A 49 9.97 -8.87 1.55
C PHE A 49 9.56 -10.19 0.91
N MET A 50 10.49 -10.86 0.24
CA MET A 50 10.26 -12.18 -0.34
C MET A 50 10.51 -13.25 0.73
N LYS A 51 9.45 -13.72 1.37
CA LYS A 51 9.50 -14.64 2.52
C LYS A 51 10.37 -15.88 2.30
N GLU A 52 10.39 -16.40 1.09
CA GLU A 52 11.14 -17.61 0.77
C GLU A 52 12.64 -17.37 0.49
N LEU A 53 13.02 -16.14 0.16
CA LEU A 53 14.36 -15.79 -0.29
C LEU A 53 15.07 -14.78 0.61
N CYS A 54 14.34 -14.09 1.48
CA CYS A 54 14.87 -13.04 2.37
C CYS A 54 14.78 -13.47 3.82
N ASN A 55 15.81 -13.13 4.57
CA ASN A 55 15.81 -13.25 6.03
C ASN A 55 15.89 -11.85 6.65
N ARG A 56 15.28 -11.71 7.83
CA ARG A 56 15.38 -10.50 8.64
C ARG A 56 16.24 -10.79 9.86
N ASP A 57 17.22 -9.94 10.09
CA ASP A 57 17.94 -9.90 11.36
C ASP A 57 17.09 -9.18 12.42
N GLU A 58 16.77 -9.87 13.51
CA GLU A 58 15.87 -9.33 14.55
C GLU A 58 16.46 -8.15 15.32
N ALA A 59 17.79 -8.09 15.45
CA ALA A 59 18.47 -7.05 16.20
C ALA A 59 18.61 -5.75 15.39
N SER A 60 18.97 -5.86 14.10
CA SER A 60 19.20 -4.71 13.22
C SER A 60 18.04 -4.37 12.31
N SER A 61 17.01 -5.24 12.24
CA SER A 61 15.90 -5.17 11.27
C SER A 61 16.34 -5.28 9.79
N MET A 62 17.61 -5.55 9.53
CA MET A 62 18.18 -5.68 8.19
C MET A 62 17.61 -6.89 7.46
N VAL A 63 17.23 -6.68 6.21
CA VAL A 63 16.82 -7.74 5.30
C VAL A 63 18.05 -8.19 4.50
N THR A 64 18.30 -9.49 4.50
CA THR A 64 19.42 -10.12 3.79
C THR A 64 18.92 -11.24 2.89
N VAL A 65 19.65 -11.50 1.81
CA VAL A 65 19.41 -12.62 0.90
C VAL A 65 20.55 -13.63 1.10
N PRO A 66 20.30 -14.76 1.79
CA PRO A 66 21.36 -15.72 2.14
C PRO A 66 22.02 -16.39 0.94
N SER A 67 21.29 -16.57 -0.16
CA SER A 67 21.78 -17.24 -1.37
C SER A 67 22.24 -16.23 -2.41
N THR A 68 23.50 -16.31 -2.82
CA THR A 68 24.06 -15.50 -3.91
C THR A 68 23.32 -15.73 -5.24
N GLY A 69 22.84 -16.94 -5.50
CA GLY A 69 22.06 -17.27 -6.70
C GLY A 69 20.67 -16.60 -6.74
N SER A 70 20.13 -16.23 -5.59
CA SER A 70 18.83 -15.56 -5.49
C SER A 70 18.94 -14.03 -5.40
N ALA A 71 20.14 -13.49 -5.17
CA ALA A 71 20.35 -12.06 -4.94
C ALA A 71 19.94 -11.21 -6.15
N GLU A 72 20.29 -11.62 -7.36
CA GLU A 72 19.93 -10.92 -8.60
C GLU A 72 18.41 -10.95 -8.83
N LEU A 73 17.76 -12.06 -8.53
CA LEU A 73 16.32 -12.22 -8.66
C LEU A 73 15.58 -11.30 -7.68
N VAL A 74 15.99 -11.31 -6.41
CA VAL A 74 15.43 -10.45 -5.36
C VAL A 74 15.62 -8.98 -5.72
N GLU A 75 16.80 -8.59 -6.18
CA GLU A 75 17.08 -7.20 -6.59
C GLU A 75 16.21 -6.76 -7.77
N LYS A 76 16.01 -7.63 -8.77
CA LYS A 76 15.12 -7.36 -9.90
C LYS A 76 13.67 -7.11 -9.44
N PHE A 77 13.15 -7.92 -8.50
CA PHE A 77 11.80 -7.73 -7.96
C PHE A 77 11.72 -6.49 -7.07
N ARG A 78 12.75 -6.19 -6.29
CA ARG A 78 12.84 -4.96 -5.48
C ARG A 78 12.77 -3.71 -6.36
N GLN A 79 13.53 -3.69 -7.46
CA GLN A 79 13.50 -2.58 -8.43
C GLN A 79 12.13 -2.44 -9.10
N LYS A 80 11.49 -3.57 -9.44
CA LYS A 80 10.12 -3.56 -9.96
C LYS A 80 9.15 -2.95 -8.95
N PHE A 81 9.21 -3.35 -7.68
CA PHE A 81 8.41 -2.83 -6.59
C PHE A 81 8.56 -1.30 -6.43
N VAL A 82 9.79 -0.79 -6.40
CA VAL A 82 10.08 0.65 -6.31
C VAL A 82 9.55 1.40 -7.53
N LYS A 83 9.77 0.87 -8.74
CA LYS A 83 9.30 1.48 -9.99
C LYS A 83 7.77 1.56 -10.03
N GLU A 84 7.10 0.51 -9.61
CA GLU A 84 5.64 0.44 -9.54
C GLU A 84 5.10 1.49 -8.55
N ALA A 85 5.62 1.54 -7.32
CA ALA A 85 5.25 2.53 -6.33
C ALA A 85 5.45 3.98 -6.84
N LYS A 86 6.57 4.26 -7.51
CA LYS A 86 6.83 5.56 -8.15
C LYS A 86 5.85 5.88 -9.28
N ASN A 87 5.36 4.88 -10.02
CA ASN A 87 4.37 5.10 -11.07
C ASN A 87 2.99 5.40 -10.45
N ILE A 88 2.59 4.64 -9.42
CA ILE A 88 1.32 4.85 -8.72
C ILE A 88 1.32 6.22 -8.02
N SER A 89 2.45 6.68 -7.48
CA SER A 89 2.54 7.98 -6.79
C SER A 89 2.22 9.19 -7.69
N LYS A 90 2.31 9.02 -9.01
CA LYS A 90 1.96 10.05 -10.00
C LYS A 90 0.47 10.10 -10.32
N LEU A 91 -0.29 9.08 -9.91
CA LEU A 91 -1.72 8.99 -10.18
C LEU A 91 -2.50 9.81 -9.15
N THR A 92 -3.55 10.48 -9.61
CA THR A 92 -4.48 11.21 -8.75
C THR A 92 -5.89 10.89 -9.21
N HIS A 93 -6.57 10.02 -8.47
CA HIS A 93 -7.94 9.60 -8.75
C HIS A 93 -8.64 9.19 -7.45
N PRO A 94 -9.92 9.54 -7.21
CA PRO A 94 -10.62 9.28 -5.95
C PRO A 94 -10.75 7.78 -5.60
N HIS A 95 -10.68 6.91 -6.60
CA HIS A 95 -10.82 5.45 -6.44
C HIS A 95 -9.52 4.68 -6.68
N ILE A 96 -8.38 5.35 -6.60
CA ILE A 96 -7.03 4.76 -6.63
C ILE A 96 -6.30 5.17 -5.36
N ILE A 97 -5.60 4.21 -4.75
CA ILE A 97 -4.82 4.47 -3.54
C ILE A 97 -3.76 5.56 -3.78
N LYS A 98 -3.64 6.48 -2.86
CA LYS A 98 -2.63 7.52 -2.91
C LYS A 98 -1.34 7.04 -2.26
N VAL A 99 -0.27 6.98 -3.04
CA VAL A 99 1.10 6.75 -2.53
C VAL A 99 1.69 8.09 -2.11
N LEU A 100 2.16 8.14 -0.87
CA LEU A 100 2.64 9.36 -0.20
C LEU A 100 4.16 9.47 -0.20
N ASP A 101 4.85 8.33 -0.14
CA ASP A 101 6.31 8.27 -0.04
C ASP A 101 6.85 6.94 -0.55
N VAL A 102 8.09 6.92 -1.04
CA VAL A 102 8.81 5.71 -1.47
C VAL A 102 10.27 5.87 -1.04
N PHE A 103 10.79 4.93 -0.27
CA PHE A 103 12.17 4.99 0.23
C PHE A 103 12.80 3.60 0.38
N GLU A 104 14.11 3.58 0.53
CA GLU A 104 14.90 2.38 0.78
C GLU A 104 15.59 2.50 2.14
N GLU A 105 15.46 1.47 2.97
CA GLU A 105 16.06 1.36 4.30
C GLU A 105 16.15 -0.12 4.68
N ASN A 106 16.97 -0.48 5.66
CA ASN A 106 17.12 -1.84 6.16
C ASN A 106 17.41 -2.92 5.07
N GLY A 107 18.09 -2.55 4.00
CA GLY A 107 18.40 -3.48 2.90
C GLY A 107 17.19 -3.87 2.04
N THR A 108 16.07 -3.14 2.16
CA THR A 108 14.87 -3.35 1.39
C THR A 108 14.21 -2.03 0.95
N ALA A 109 13.02 -2.09 0.37
CA ALA A 109 12.29 -0.94 -0.10
C ALA A 109 10.91 -0.88 0.55
N TYR A 110 10.44 0.33 0.75
CA TYR A 110 9.15 0.64 1.34
C TYR A 110 8.39 1.65 0.47
N TYR A 111 7.06 1.56 0.46
CA TYR A 111 6.25 2.70 0.08
C TYR A 111 5.13 2.96 1.09
N VAL A 112 4.82 4.22 1.26
CA VAL A 112 3.80 4.70 2.19
C VAL A 112 2.59 5.12 1.40
N MET A 113 1.42 4.73 1.85
CA MET A 113 0.14 5.10 1.26
C MET A 113 -0.85 5.55 2.33
N GLU A 114 -1.89 6.24 1.92
CA GLU A 114 -2.99 6.59 2.81
C GLU A 114 -3.55 5.32 3.50
N TYR A 115 -3.98 5.46 4.75
CA TYR A 115 -4.65 4.38 5.46
C TYR A 115 -6.15 4.40 5.18
N ILE A 116 -6.69 3.28 4.75
CA ILE A 116 -8.11 3.05 4.49
C ILE A 116 -8.62 2.03 5.50
N ASN A 117 -9.55 2.42 6.36
CA ASN A 117 -9.95 1.64 7.54
C ASN A 117 -11.30 0.94 7.44
N GLY A 118 -11.98 1.01 6.32
CA GLY A 118 -13.30 0.39 6.12
C GLY A 118 -13.28 -1.10 5.75
N GLY A 119 -12.09 -1.73 5.74
CA GLY A 119 -11.92 -3.11 5.29
C GLY A 119 -11.95 -3.26 3.78
N SER A 120 -11.88 -4.50 3.30
CA SER A 120 -11.95 -4.80 1.87
C SER A 120 -13.39 -5.09 1.42
N LEU A 121 -13.62 -5.01 0.11
CA LEU A 121 -14.87 -5.45 -0.49
C LEU A 121 -15.11 -6.97 -0.26
N SER A 122 -14.01 -7.75 -0.15
CA SER A 122 -14.08 -9.17 0.21
C SER A 122 -14.66 -9.36 1.61
N ASP A 123 -14.18 -8.58 2.60
CA ASP A 123 -14.67 -8.62 3.98
C ASP A 123 -16.17 -8.24 4.04
N LEU A 124 -16.56 -7.24 3.25
CA LEU A 124 -17.97 -6.83 3.19
C LEU A 124 -18.86 -7.92 2.60
N ILE A 125 -18.43 -8.58 1.52
CA ILE A 125 -19.16 -9.68 0.88
C ILE A 125 -19.25 -10.87 1.84
N GLU A 126 -18.17 -11.22 2.53
CA GLU A 126 -18.15 -12.30 3.51
C GLU A 126 -19.12 -12.04 4.66
N LYS A 127 -19.16 -10.80 5.16
CA LYS A 127 -20.06 -10.39 6.24
C LYS A 127 -21.53 -10.36 5.84
N LYS A 128 -21.86 -9.92 4.62
CA LYS A 128 -23.24 -9.75 4.14
C LYS A 128 -23.79 -10.98 3.40
N GLY A 129 -22.91 -11.86 2.89
CA GLY A 129 -23.23 -12.95 1.98
C GLY A 129 -23.37 -12.49 0.52
N SER A 130 -24.05 -11.37 0.27
CA SER A 130 -24.19 -10.77 -1.06
C SER A 130 -24.35 -9.25 -0.96
N LEU A 131 -24.04 -8.56 -2.03
CA LEU A 131 -24.27 -7.13 -2.20
C LEU A 131 -25.63 -6.90 -2.87
N SER A 132 -26.28 -5.78 -2.57
CA SER A 132 -27.45 -5.33 -3.31
C SER A 132 -27.07 -4.93 -4.74
N GLU A 133 -28.05 -4.84 -5.63
CA GLU A 133 -27.84 -4.36 -7.00
C GLU A 133 -27.25 -2.95 -7.02
N ASP A 134 -27.79 -2.05 -6.21
CA ASP A 134 -27.31 -0.66 -6.12
C ASP A 134 -25.86 -0.57 -5.63
N GLU A 135 -25.50 -1.35 -4.59
CA GLU A 135 -24.11 -1.45 -4.11
C GLU A 135 -23.19 -1.99 -5.19
N THR A 136 -23.59 -3.06 -5.87
CA THR A 136 -22.81 -3.68 -6.94
C THR A 136 -22.57 -2.70 -8.09
N LEU A 137 -23.60 -2.01 -8.54
CA LEU A 137 -23.50 -1.01 -9.59
C LEU A 137 -22.62 0.17 -9.18
N LYS A 138 -22.77 0.66 -7.94
CA LYS A 138 -21.94 1.75 -7.41
C LYS A 138 -20.47 1.36 -7.43
N TYR A 139 -20.10 0.24 -6.83
CA TYR A 139 -18.71 -0.19 -6.72
C TYR A 139 -18.11 -0.52 -8.09
N THR A 140 -18.87 -1.18 -8.97
CA THR A 140 -18.42 -1.48 -10.33
C THR A 140 -18.13 -0.20 -11.13
N ARG A 141 -18.98 0.81 -11.04
CA ARG A 141 -18.75 2.11 -11.71
C ARG A 141 -17.50 2.80 -11.20
N GLN A 142 -17.27 2.80 -9.89
CA GLN A 142 -16.10 3.41 -9.28
C GLN A 142 -14.80 2.68 -9.68
N ILE A 143 -14.81 1.34 -9.66
CA ILE A 143 -13.67 0.52 -10.12
C ILE A 143 -13.42 0.74 -11.62
N ALA A 144 -14.47 0.75 -12.43
CA ALA A 144 -14.34 0.99 -13.88
C ALA A 144 -13.75 2.38 -14.17
N SER A 145 -14.13 3.41 -13.41
CA SER A 145 -13.56 4.75 -13.50
C SER A 145 -12.05 4.75 -13.17
N ALA A 146 -11.65 4.05 -12.10
CA ALA A 146 -10.24 3.87 -11.75
C ALA A 146 -9.46 3.15 -12.85
N LEU A 147 -10.00 2.05 -13.39
CA LEU A 147 -9.37 1.29 -14.47
C LEU A 147 -9.24 2.12 -15.76
N GLN A 148 -10.28 2.86 -16.13
CA GLN A 148 -10.22 3.78 -17.28
C GLN A 148 -9.10 4.80 -17.12
N TYR A 149 -8.96 5.35 -15.91
CA TYR A 149 -7.91 6.33 -15.62
C TYR A 149 -6.51 5.74 -15.76
N ILE A 150 -6.23 4.56 -15.18
CA ILE A 150 -4.90 3.95 -15.27
C ILE A 150 -4.58 3.48 -16.69
N HIS A 151 -5.58 2.98 -17.45
CA HIS A 151 -5.40 2.60 -18.85
C HIS A 151 -5.03 3.81 -19.72
N ALA A 152 -5.63 4.98 -19.47
CA ALA A 152 -5.25 6.23 -20.14
C ALA A 152 -3.80 6.68 -19.81
N HIS A 153 -3.22 6.19 -18.71
CA HIS A 153 -1.83 6.40 -18.32
C HIS A 153 -0.90 5.24 -18.73
N ASN A 154 -1.34 4.38 -19.66
CA ASN A 154 -0.60 3.19 -20.12
C ASN A 154 -0.21 2.22 -19.00
N MET A 155 -1.07 2.10 -18.00
CA MET A 155 -0.91 1.17 -16.88
C MET A 155 -2.05 0.17 -16.84
N ASN A 156 -1.76 -1.04 -16.36
CA ASN A 156 -2.74 -2.07 -16.09
C ASN A 156 -2.64 -2.46 -14.62
N HIS A 157 -3.78 -2.82 -14.01
CA HIS A 157 -3.80 -3.24 -12.62
C HIS A 157 -3.35 -4.69 -12.43
N LEU A 158 -3.77 -5.59 -13.31
CA LEU A 158 -3.45 -7.02 -13.41
C LEU A 158 -3.94 -7.94 -12.26
N ASP A 159 -4.42 -7.39 -11.14
CA ASP A 159 -4.93 -8.18 -10.00
C ASP A 159 -6.21 -7.57 -9.40
N VAL A 160 -7.19 -7.24 -10.26
CA VAL A 160 -8.49 -6.72 -9.80
C VAL A 160 -9.31 -7.85 -9.17
N LYS A 161 -9.55 -7.73 -7.86
CA LYS A 161 -10.37 -8.66 -7.08
C LYS A 161 -10.94 -7.97 -5.85
N PRO A 162 -12.00 -8.50 -5.21
CA PRO A 162 -12.61 -7.85 -4.04
C PRO A 162 -11.66 -7.59 -2.87
N GLY A 163 -10.63 -8.45 -2.69
CA GLY A 163 -9.59 -8.25 -1.68
C GLY A 163 -8.67 -7.06 -1.94
N ASN A 164 -8.59 -6.59 -3.18
CA ASN A 164 -7.78 -5.43 -3.58
C ASN A 164 -8.63 -4.17 -3.79
N VAL A 165 -9.81 -4.14 -3.23
CA VAL A 165 -10.71 -2.98 -3.21
C VAL A 165 -11.05 -2.67 -1.77
N LEU A 166 -10.59 -1.53 -1.26
CA LEU A 166 -10.86 -1.08 0.10
C LEU A 166 -12.03 -0.10 0.14
N LEU A 167 -12.69 -0.04 1.28
CA LEU A 167 -13.84 0.83 1.54
C LEU A 167 -13.44 2.01 2.41
N ARG A 168 -13.73 3.23 1.92
CA ARG A 168 -13.66 4.44 2.74
C ARG A 168 -14.87 4.52 3.67
N GLN A 169 -14.75 5.31 4.72
CA GLN A 169 -15.88 5.57 5.64
C GLN A 169 -17.11 6.19 4.97
N ASN A 170 -16.92 6.96 3.89
CA ASN A 170 -18.01 7.53 3.10
C ASN A 170 -18.71 6.52 2.18
N GLY A 171 -18.29 5.25 2.18
CA GLY A 171 -18.83 4.19 1.35
C GLY A 171 -18.30 4.15 -0.09
N ASP A 172 -17.27 4.92 -0.42
CA ASP A 172 -16.59 4.84 -1.70
C ASP A 172 -15.49 3.78 -1.68
N VAL A 173 -15.18 3.23 -2.84
CA VAL A 173 -14.12 2.22 -2.98
C VAL A 173 -12.82 2.80 -3.49
N VAL A 174 -11.73 2.15 -3.10
CA VAL A 174 -10.36 2.48 -3.51
C VAL A 174 -9.65 1.22 -3.97
N LEU A 175 -9.12 1.25 -5.17
CA LEU A 175 -8.33 0.17 -5.74
C LEU A 175 -6.89 0.24 -5.22
N ILE A 176 -6.39 -0.88 -4.73
CA ILE A 176 -5.05 -1.05 -4.16
C ILE A 176 -4.30 -2.20 -4.85
N ASP A 177 -3.01 -2.37 -4.56
CA ASP A 177 -2.17 -3.50 -4.98
C ASP A 177 -2.16 -3.73 -6.50
N PHE A 178 -1.55 -2.82 -7.21
CA PHE A 178 -1.21 -2.98 -8.64
C PHE A 178 -0.21 -4.13 -8.79
N GLY A 179 -0.54 -5.10 -9.59
CA GLY A 179 0.19 -6.37 -9.76
C GLY A 179 1.53 -6.30 -10.51
#